data_34550d71fc1dc3ee24f4986c16243e77
#
_entry.id   34550d71fc1dc3ee24f4986c16243e77
#
_cell.length_a   1.000
_cell.length_b   1.000
_cell.length_c   1.000
_cell.angle_alpha   90.00
_cell.angle_beta   90.00
_cell.angle_gamma   90.00
#
_symmetry.space_group_name_H-M   'P 1'
#
loop_
_entity.id
_entity.type
_entity.pdbx_description
1 polymer ?
#
loop_
_entity_poly.entity_id
_entity_poly.type
_entity_poly.pdbx_seq_one_letter_code
_entity_poly.pdbx_strand_id
1 'polypeptide(L)'
;MTDPPAVGASDRIREFWDADASTYDATKSHSISDPLERAAWRQALSEALPHPPASVLDVGAGTGSLSLLAAELGYAVRGLDLSPGMLAEAERKANAMGLADRVTCAVGSASEPPPGPFDVVVERHVLWTIPDPVGALRSWLDVGRRLVLFEGTWGSRRLDHRTKEFAAEKLRKVMRTPPDHHAPYPEDVLAELPLARLPSPVPLVEAVHQAGWHGVRIRRLRDVEWAARLHEPWPFGWLEERPRYVIVADAES
;
A
#
# COMPACT_ATOMS: atom_id res chain seq x y z
N MET A 1 -28.15 3.77 -30.99
CA MET A 1 -27.20 2.81 -30.38
C MET A 1 -26.37 3.68 -29.43
N THR A 2 -26.72 3.72 -28.15
CA THR A 2 -25.99 4.46 -27.14
C THR A 2 -24.72 3.68 -26.83
N ASP A 3 -23.56 4.33 -26.96
CA ASP A 3 -22.30 3.75 -26.49
C ASP A 3 -22.46 3.29 -25.03
N PRO A 4 -21.90 2.13 -24.67
CA PRO A 4 -21.90 1.69 -23.28
C PRO A 4 -21.21 2.79 -22.43
N PRO A 5 -21.67 3.00 -21.18
CA PRO A 5 -21.06 3.99 -20.31
C PRO A 5 -19.57 3.67 -20.16
N ALA A 6 -18.74 4.71 -20.22
CA ALA A 6 -17.28 4.56 -20.05
C ALA A 6 -17.01 3.88 -18.71
N VAL A 7 -16.22 2.81 -18.73
CA VAL A 7 -15.78 2.08 -17.51
C VAL A 7 -14.97 3.06 -16.66
N GLY A 8 -15.40 3.27 -15.41
CA GLY A 8 -14.75 4.20 -14.50
C GLY A 8 -13.31 3.79 -14.12
N ALA A 9 -12.49 4.73 -13.64
CA ALA A 9 -11.12 4.43 -13.22
C ALA A 9 -11.08 3.31 -12.17
N SER A 10 -11.98 3.30 -11.21
CA SER A 10 -12.06 2.26 -10.17
C SER A 10 -12.32 0.85 -10.72
N ASP A 11 -13.18 0.72 -11.75
CA ASP A 11 -13.44 -0.59 -12.37
C ASP A 11 -12.21 -1.10 -13.12
N ARG A 12 -11.51 -0.21 -13.84
CA ARG A 12 -10.26 -0.55 -14.54
C ARG A 12 -9.15 -0.94 -13.57
N ILE A 13 -9.06 -0.26 -12.43
CA ILE A 13 -8.13 -0.59 -11.36
C ILE A 13 -8.48 -1.97 -10.77
N ARG A 14 -9.76 -2.24 -10.50
CA ARG A 14 -10.20 -3.55 -10.01
C ARG A 14 -9.84 -4.67 -10.98
N GLU A 15 -10.15 -4.52 -12.26
CA GLU A 15 -9.85 -5.52 -13.29
C GLU A 15 -8.35 -5.78 -13.41
N PHE A 16 -7.53 -4.73 -13.31
CA PHE A 16 -6.08 -4.82 -13.33
C PHE A 16 -5.57 -5.70 -12.17
N TRP A 17 -6.02 -5.44 -10.93
CA TRP A 17 -5.58 -6.19 -9.76
C TRP A 17 -6.17 -7.60 -9.68
N ASP A 18 -7.39 -7.81 -10.16
CA ASP A 18 -7.97 -9.16 -10.25
C ASP A 18 -7.16 -10.06 -11.21
N ALA A 19 -6.74 -9.52 -12.35
CA ALA A 19 -5.93 -10.27 -13.31
C ALA A 19 -4.54 -10.64 -12.75
N ASP A 20 -3.99 -9.80 -11.85
CA ASP A 20 -2.67 -9.98 -11.28
C ASP A 20 -2.65 -10.81 -9.98
N ALA A 21 -3.79 -11.03 -9.35
CA ALA A 21 -3.88 -11.61 -8.00
C ALA A 21 -3.06 -12.89 -7.80
N SER A 22 -3.02 -13.77 -8.79
CA SER A 22 -2.31 -15.06 -8.72
C SER A 22 -0.78 -14.93 -8.82
N THR A 23 -0.28 -13.82 -9.37
CA THR A 23 1.15 -13.58 -9.64
C THR A 23 1.72 -12.43 -8.80
N TYR A 24 0.87 -11.68 -8.11
CA TYR A 24 1.23 -10.49 -7.33
C TYR A 24 2.40 -10.74 -6.35
N ASP A 25 2.32 -11.81 -5.58
CA ASP A 25 3.35 -12.15 -4.58
C ASP A 25 4.64 -12.69 -5.19
N ALA A 26 4.67 -13.01 -6.49
CA ALA A 26 5.90 -13.41 -7.19
C ALA A 26 6.88 -12.24 -7.31
N THR A 27 6.37 -11.02 -7.25
CA THR A 27 7.19 -9.81 -7.27
C THR A 27 7.73 -9.51 -5.88
N LYS A 28 9.04 -9.36 -5.78
CA LYS A 28 9.75 -9.12 -4.52
C LYS A 28 9.30 -7.85 -3.79
N SER A 29 8.92 -6.80 -4.53
CA SER A 29 8.46 -5.54 -3.95
C SER A 29 7.06 -5.62 -3.32
N HIS A 30 6.28 -6.65 -3.61
CA HIS A 30 4.89 -6.80 -3.16
C HIS A 30 4.75 -7.72 -1.96
N SER A 31 5.47 -8.83 -1.97
CA SER A 31 5.44 -9.77 -0.85
C SER A 31 6.40 -9.33 0.25
N ILE A 32 5.98 -9.48 1.51
CA ILE A 32 6.86 -9.29 2.68
C ILE A 32 7.33 -10.70 3.11
N SER A 33 8.04 -11.40 2.23
CA SER A 33 8.46 -12.80 2.43
C SER A 33 9.89 -12.94 2.93
N ASP A 34 10.77 -12.00 2.61
CA ASP A 34 12.15 -11.99 3.11
C ASP A 34 12.20 -11.81 4.63
N PRO A 35 12.96 -12.62 5.38
CA PRO A 35 12.98 -12.54 6.84
C PRO A 35 13.44 -11.18 7.39
N LEU A 36 14.40 -10.51 6.74
CA LEU A 36 14.89 -9.21 7.17
C LEU A 36 13.86 -8.11 6.89
N GLU A 37 13.25 -8.13 5.71
CA GLU A 37 12.18 -7.20 5.35
C GLU A 37 10.96 -7.41 6.27
N ARG A 38 10.61 -8.67 6.55
CA ARG A 38 9.54 -9.01 7.47
C ARG A 38 9.79 -8.49 8.88
N ALA A 39 11.02 -8.62 9.39
CA ALA A 39 11.38 -8.07 10.70
C ALA A 39 11.26 -6.54 10.74
N ALA A 40 11.72 -5.84 9.68
CA ALA A 40 11.61 -4.39 9.57
C ALA A 40 10.15 -3.92 9.51
N TRP A 41 9.29 -4.61 8.76
CA TRP A 41 7.86 -4.31 8.71
C TRP A 41 7.14 -4.59 10.03
N ARG A 42 7.47 -5.70 10.73
CA ARG A 42 6.93 -5.99 12.06
C ARG A 42 7.26 -4.87 13.05
N GLN A 43 8.50 -4.38 13.02
CA GLN A 43 8.93 -3.25 13.84
C GLN A 43 8.15 -1.98 13.46
N ALA A 44 8.02 -1.67 12.17
CA ALA A 44 7.29 -0.49 11.70
C ALA A 44 5.82 -0.51 12.14
N LEU A 45 5.15 -1.66 12.05
CA LEU A 45 3.78 -1.87 12.55
C LEU A 45 3.70 -1.68 14.07
N SER A 46 4.58 -2.33 14.84
CA SER A 46 4.58 -2.25 16.31
C SER A 46 4.79 -0.83 16.84
N GLU A 47 5.51 0.03 16.09
CA GLU A 47 5.74 1.43 16.45
C GLU A 47 4.60 2.36 16.03
N ALA A 48 3.86 2.01 14.96
CA ALA A 48 2.81 2.86 14.41
C ALA A 48 1.42 2.56 14.99
N LEU A 49 1.14 1.30 15.30
CA LEU A 49 -0.15 0.85 15.81
C LEU A 49 -0.19 0.92 17.35
N PRO A 50 -1.39 1.05 17.97
CA PRO A 50 -1.54 0.92 19.41
C PRO A 50 -1.18 -0.52 19.84
N HIS A 51 -0.94 -0.72 21.15
CA HIS A 51 -0.66 -2.06 21.64
C HIS A 51 -1.85 -3.02 21.41
N PRO A 52 -1.60 -4.29 21.02
CA PRO A 52 -2.65 -5.28 20.92
C PRO A 52 -3.20 -5.65 22.32
N PRO A 53 -4.46 -6.11 22.44
CA PRO A 53 -5.38 -6.33 21.32
C PRO A 53 -6.03 -5.03 20.82
N ALA A 54 -6.12 -4.88 19.51
CA ALA A 54 -6.81 -3.78 18.87
C ALA A 54 -7.39 -4.22 17.51
N SER A 55 -8.43 -3.52 17.07
CA SER A 55 -9.09 -3.75 15.77
C SER A 55 -8.44 -2.90 14.69
N VAL A 56 -8.11 -3.54 13.55
CA VAL A 56 -7.44 -2.89 12.42
C VAL A 56 -8.30 -3.06 11.16
N LEU A 57 -8.58 -1.98 10.48
CA LEU A 57 -9.07 -1.98 9.10
C LEU A 57 -7.87 -1.78 8.17
N ASP A 58 -7.55 -2.79 7.37
CA ASP A 58 -6.50 -2.73 6.33
C ASP A 58 -7.14 -2.40 4.99
N VAL A 59 -7.01 -1.17 4.54
CA VAL A 59 -7.61 -0.67 3.30
C VAL A 59 -6.70 -0.92 2.13
N GLY A 60 -7.24 -1.57 1.08
CA GLY A 60 -6.44 -2.09 -0.03
C GLY A 60 -5.54 -3.22 0.43
N ALA A 61 -6.11 -4.17 1.16
CA ALA A 61 -5.37 -5.26 1.79
C ALA A 61 -4.60 -6.14 0.80
N GLY A 62 -5.01 -6.15 -0.47
CA GLY A 62 -4.40 -6.96 -1.51
C GLY A 62 -4.36 -8.43 -1.11
N THR A 63 -3.22 -9.07 -1.32
CA THR A 63 -2.96 -10.46 -0.91
C THR A 63 -2.67 -10.60 0.60
N GLY A 64 -2.95 -9.58 1.41
CA GLY A 64 -2.91 -9.64 2.87
C GLY A 64 -1.52 -9.50 3.50
N SER A 65 -0.51 -9.00 2.78
CA SER A 65 0.86 -8.91 3.32
C SER A 65 0.93 -8.14 4.64
N LEU A 66 0.20 -7.02 4.77
CA LEU A 66 0.17 -6.23 6.00
C LEU A 66 -0.80 -6.83 7.03
N SER A 67 -1.98 -7.25 6.58
CA SER A 67 -3.00 -7.91 7.40
C SER A 67 -2.45 -9.11 8.17
N LEU A 68 -1.71 -9.98 7.49
CA LEU A 68 -1.12 -11.19 8.10
C LEU A 68 -0.06 -10.84 9.15
N LEU A 69 0.80 -9.85 8.86
CA LEU A 69 1.78 -9.38 9.84
C LEU A 69 1.13 -8.77 11.08
N ALA A 70 0.07 -7.99 10.91
CA ALA A 70 -0.69 -7.43 12.02
C ALA A 70 -1.38 -8.53 12.84
N ALA A 71 -1.98 -9.53 12.18
CA ALA A 71 -2.61 -10.67 12.85
C ALA A 71 -1.61 -11.50 13.69
N GLU A 72 -0.39 -11.71 13.20
CA GLU A 72 0.69 -12.36 13.96
C GLU A 72 1.12 -11.54 15.18
N LEU A 73 1.03 -10.22 15.12
CA LEU A 73 1.28 -9.34 16.25
C LEU A 73 0.15 -9.30 17.27
N GLY A 74 -0.99 -9.96 16.99
CA GLY A 74 -2.10 -10.12 17.91
C GLY A 74 -3.30 -9.19 17.65
N TYR A 75 -3.32 -8.49 16.51
CA TYR A 75 -4.45 -7.66 16.10
C TYR A 75 -5.58 -8.48 15.49
N ALA A 76 -6.82 -7.97 15.63
CA ALA A 76 -7.97 -8.43 14.85
C ALA A 76 -8.06 -7.56 13.60
N VAL A 77 -7.91 -8.16 12.41
CA VAL A 77 -7.79 -7.43 11.15
C VAL A 77 -8.99 -7.68 10.26
N ARG A 78 -9.55 -6.61 9.71
CA ARG A 78 -10.49 -6.64 8.59
C ARG A 78 -9.81 -6.06 7.35
N GLY A 79 -9.51 -6.90 6.38
CA GLY A 79 -8.98 -6.49 5.07
C GLY A 79 -10.12 -6.04 4.16
N LEU A 80 -9.97 -4.89 3.53
CA LEU A 80 -10.87 -4.35 2.51
C LEU A 80 -10.11 -4.20 1.20
N ASP A 81 -10.64 -4.75 0.11
CA ASP A 81 -10.05 -4.59 -1.23
C ASP A 81 -11.13 -4.62 -2.32
N LEU A 82 -10.86 -3.96 -3.44
CA LEU A 82 -11.74 -4.00 -4.62
C LEU A 82 -11.70 -5.36 -5.33
N SER A 83 -10.57 -6.07 -5.25
CA SER A 83 -10.32 -7.31 -5.96
C SER A 83 -10.70 -8.53 -5.13
N PRO A 84 -11.74 -9.28 -5.51
CA PRO A 84 -12.04 -10.57 -4.88
C PRO A 84 -10.89 -11.57 -5.00
N GLY A 85 -10.14 -11.54 -6.11
CA GLY A 85 -9.00 -12.42 -6.34
C GLY A 85 -7.87 -12.18 -5.34
N MET A 86 -7.55 -10.92 -5.07
CA MET A 86 -6.56 -10.53 -4.06
C MET A 86 -6.97 -11.03 -2.66
N LEU A 87 -8.22 -10.80 -2.28
CA LEU A 87 -8.73 -11.22 -0.96
C LEU A 87 -8.77 -12.75 -0.81
N ALA A 88 -9.12 -13.49 -1.87
CA ALA A 88 -9.07 -14.95 -1.84
C ALA A 88 -7.65 -15.47 -1.55
N GLU A 89 -6.62 -14.81 -2.08
CA GLU A 89 -5.23 -15.14 -1.80
C GLU A 89 -4.85 -14.78 -0.35
N ALA A 90 -5.32 -13.63 0.17
CA ALA A 90 -5.14 -13.25 1.56
C ALA A 90 -5.77 -14.28 2.53
N GLU A 91 -7.00 -14.70 2.27
CA GLU A 91 -7.70 -15.73 3.06
C GLU A 91 -7.00 -17.09 2.99
N ARG A 92 -6.55 -17.49 1.80
CA ARG A 92 -5.78 -18.73 1.63
C ARG A 92 -4.52 -18.72 2.50
N LYS A 93 -3.78 -17.60 2.50
CA LYS A 93 -2.57 -17.45 3.33
C LYS A 93 -2.90 -17.39 4.82
N ALA A 94 -3.96 -16.68 5.23
CA ALA A 94 -4.42 -16.64 6.62
C ALA A 94 -4.75 -18.04 7.15
N ASN A 95 -5.47 -18.83 6.35
CA ASN A 95 -5.77 -20.23 6.69
C ASN A 95 -4.50 -21.08 6.84
N ALA A 96 -3.58 -20.97 5.88
CA ALA A 96 -2.33 -21.74 5.90
C ALA A 96 -1.42 -21.38 7.10
N MET A 97 -1.52 -20.15 7.61
CA MET A 97 -0.77 -19.67 8.78
C MET A 97 -1.50 -19.86 10.12
N GLY A 98 -2.73 -20.40 10.13
CA GLY A 98 -3.55 -20.53 11.34
C GLY A 98 -4.04 -19.19 11.89
N LEU A 99 -4.24 -18.19 11.04
CA LEU A 99 -4.66 -16.83 11.40
C LEU A 99 -6.10 -16.52 10.97
N ALA A 100 -6.86 -17.50 10.49
CA ALA A 100 -8.22 -17.33 9.99
C ALA A 100 -9.17 -16.68 11.01
N ASP A 101 -8.99 -16.95 12.29
CA ASP A 101 -9.79 -16.35 13.37
C ASP A 101 -9.46 -14.87 13.63
N ARG A 102 -8.36 -14.35 13.07
CA ARG A 102 -7.88 -12.99 13.27
C ARG A 102 -7.99 -12.12 12.04
N VAL A 103 -8.09 -12.71 10.85
CA VAL A 103 -8.17 -12.01 9.57
C VAL A 103 -9.50 -12.31 8.92
N THR A 104 -10.28 -11.27 8.67
CA THR A 104 -11.51 -11.33 7.87
C THR A 104 -11.38 -10.42 6.66
N CYS A 105 -11.97 -10.78 5.52
CA CYS A 105 -11.89 -10.01 4.30
C CYS A 105 -13.27 -9.50 3.87
N ALA A 106 -13.31 -8.34 3.23
CA ALA A 106 -14.51 -7.76 2.64
C ALA A 106 -14.17 -7.12 1.29
N VAL A 107 -14.94 -7.48 0.25
CA VAL A 107 -14.83 -6.81 -1.05
C VAL A 107 -15.54 -5.46 -0.96
N GLY A 108 -14.85 -4.39 -1.33
CA GLY A 108 -15.40 -3.05 -1.32
C GLY A 108 -14.42 -1.96 -1.73
N SER A 109 -14.95 -0.76 -1.92
CA SER A 109 -14.15 0.41 -2.29
C SER A 109 -13.41 0.97 -1.07
N ALA A 110 -12.17 1.40 -1.28
CA ALA A 110 -11.42 2.16 -0.28
C ALA A 110 -12.12 3.47 0.13
N SER A 111 -12.93 4.05 -0.76
CA SER A 111 -13.71 5.27 -0.48
C SER A 111 -14.97 5.00 0.35
N GLU A 112 -15.39 3.74 0.48
CA GLU A 112 -16.58 3.31 1.21
C GLU A 112 -16.25 2.21 2.22
N PRO A 113 -15.52 2.55 3.30
CA PRO A 113 -15.09 1.57 4.29
C PRO A 113 -16.30 0.93 5.02
N PRO A 114 -16.15 -0.31 5.50
CA PRO A 114 -17.20 -0.94 6.30
C PRO A 114 -17.42 -0.16 7.61
N PRO A 115 -18.62 -0.27 8.20
CA PRO A 115 -18.93 0.39 9.47
C PRO A 115 -17.91 0.03 10.57
N GLY A 116 -17.48 1.06 11.31
CA GLY A 116 -16.59 0.95 12.47
C GLY A 116 -17.35 0.77 13.80
N PRO A 117 -16.71 1.09 14.94
CA PRO A 117 -15.40 1.70 15.01
C PRO A 117 -14.22 0.72 14.90
N PHE A 118 -13.13 1.17 14.29
CA PHE A 118 -11.84 0.51 14.33
C PHE A 118 -10.87 1.32 15.19
N ASP A 119 -9.97 0.65 15.92
CA ASP A 119 -8.91 1.35 16.66
C ASP A 119 -7.90 1.97 15.71
N VAL A 120 -7.66 1.32 14.55
CA VAL A 120 -6.74 1.80 13.51
C VAL A 120 -7.28 1.53 12.12
N VAL A 121 -7.17 2.52 11.23
CA VAL A 121 -7.24 2.34 9.78
C VAL A 121 -5.81 2.39 9.25
N VAL A 122 -5.40 1.33 8.56
CA VAL A 122 -4.08 1.23 7.95
C VAL A 122 -4.20 1.00 6.45
N GLU A 123 -3.25 1.52 5.69
CA GLU A 123 -3.08 1.19 4.28
C GLU A 123 -1.60 1.08 3.93
N ARG A 124 -1.31 0.39 2.82
CA ARG A 124 0.04 0.33 2.24
C ARG A 124 -0.03 0.46 0.71
N HIS A 125 0.42 1.62 0.20
CA HIS A 125 0.49 1.91 -1.24
C HIS A 125 -0.87 1.92 -1.96
N VAL A 126 -1.92 2.40 -1.29
CA VAL A 126 -3.29 2.46 -1.84
C VAL A 126 -3.74 3.89 -2.09
N LEU A 127 -3.44 4.83 -1.20
CA LEU A 127 -3.98 6.19 -1.24
C LEU A 127 -3.67 6.89 -2.58
N TRP A 128 -2.53 6.61 -3.20
CA TRP A 128 -2.15 7.18 -4.49
C TRP A 128 -3.00 6.67 -5.66
N THR A 129 -3.72 5.55 -5.50
CA THR A 129 -4.62 4.96 -6.52
C THR A 129 -6.04 5.47 -6.42
N ILE A 130 -6.34 6.36 -5.48
CA ILE A 130 -7.71 6.84 -5.21
C ILE A 130 -7.91 8.20 -5.92
N PRO A 131 -8.96 8.33 -6.77
CA PRO A 131 -9.26 9.59 -7.45
C PRO A 131 -9.60 10.76 -6.51
N ASP A 132 -10.30 10.50 -5.41
CA ASP A 132 -10.56 11.48 -4.34
C ASP A 132 -9.92 11.01 -3.01
N PRO A 133 -8.61 11.23 -2.82
CA PRO A 133 -7.92 10.78 -1.62
C PRO A 133 -8.38 11.51 -0.35
N VAL A 134 -8.80 12.77 -0.46
CA VAL A 134 -9.29 13.54 0.70
C VAL A 134 -10.67 13.03 1.13
N GLY A 135 -11.56 12.73 0.18
CA GLY A 135 -12.86 12.11 0.47
C GLY A 135 -12.70 10.73 1.12
N ALA A 136 -11.81 9.90 0.58
CA ALA A 136 -11.51 8.60 1.18
C ALA A 136 -10.96 8.71 2.61
N LEU A 137 -10.00 9.62 2.84
CA LEU A 137 -9.45 9.86 4.17
C LEU A 137 -10.51 10.38 5.16
N ARG A 138 -11.52 11.13 4.72
CA ARG A 138 -12.66 11.54 5.55
C ARG A 138 -13.53 10.35 5.91
N SER A 139 -13.86 9.48 4.94
CA SER A 139 -14.64 8.28 5.23
C SER A 139 -13.90 7.32 6.18
N TRP A 140 -12.56 7.30 6.16
CA TRP A 140 -11.76 6.55 7.13
C TRP A 140 -11.78 7.18 8.52
N LEU A 141 -11.85 8.53 8.60
CA LEU A 141 -12.00 9.24 9.88
C LEU A 141 -13.32 8.92 10.57
N ASP A 142 -14.40 8.70 9.80
CA ASP A 142 -15.72 8.33 10.33
C ASP A 142 -15.72 6.94 11.00
N VAL A 143 -14.79 6.07 10.65
CA VAL A 143 -14.75 4.67 11.12
C VAL A 143 -13.53 4.32 11.96
N GLY A 144 -12.49 5.15 11.98
CA GLY A 144 -11.22 4.85 12.64
C GLY A 144 -10.79 5.91 13.65
N ARG A 145 -10.11 5.48 14.71
CA ARG A 145 -9.56 6.38 15.74
C ARG A 145 -8.16 6.87 15.42
N ARG A 146 -7.38 6.04 14.74
CA ARG A 146 -6.02 6.33 14.28
C ARG A 146 -5.87 5.97 12.81
N LEU A 147 -5.13 6.79 12.09
CA LEU A 147 -4.72 6.57 10.71
C LEU A 147 -3.24 6.21 10.67
N VAL A 148 -2.89 5.19 9.88
CA VAL A 148 -1.50 4.82 9.60
C VAL A 148 -1.35 4.57 8.11
N LEU A 149 -0.61 5.43 7.42
CA LEU A 149 -0.33 5.30 6.00
C LEU A 149 1.12 4.85 5.81
N PHE A 150 1.32 3.75 5.09
CA PHE A 150 2.63 3.29 4.65
C PHE A 150 2.79 3.57 3.17
N GLU A 151 3.45 4.68 2.85
CA GLU A 151 3.52 5.18 1.49
C GLU A 151 4.96 5.40 1.00
N GLY A 152 5.11 5.35 -0.31
CA GLY A 152 6.34 5.68 -0.99
C GLY A 152 6.29 7.04 -1.68
N THR A 153 7.43 7.48 -2.20
CA THR A 153 7.50 8.61 -3.11
C THR A 153 7.93 8.11 -4.49
N TRP A 154 7.14 8.48 -5.51
CA TRP A 154 7.29 8.03 -6.86
C TRP A 154 7.58 9.23 -7.78
N GLY A 155 8.46 9.07 -8.76
CA GLY A 155 8.69 10.11 -9.77
C GLY A 155 9.51 11.31 -9.27
N SER A 156 10.52 11.06 -8.44
CA SER A 156 11.47 12.11 -8.04
C SER A 156 12.05 12.82 -9.26
N ARG A 157 11.92 14.16 -9.30
CA ARG A 157 12.48 15.01 -10.38
C ARG A 157 13.98 15.29 -10.21
N ARG A 158 14.63 14.76 -9.17
CA ARG A 158 16.05 15.00 -8.93
C ARG A 158 16.88 14.37 -10.05
N LEU A 159 17.85 15.11 -10.56
CA LEU A 159 18.70 14.68 -11.67
C LEU A 159 19.48 13.39 -11.34
N ASP A 160 19.94 13.26 -10.10
CA ASP A 160 20.64 12.07 -9.60
C ASP A 160 19.73 10.83 -9.62
N HIS A 161 18.45 10.98 -9.32
CA HIS A 161 17.49 9.89 -9.37
C HIS A 161 17.21 9.43 -10.81
N ARG A 162 17.00 10.38 -11.73
CA ARG A 162 16.76 10.08 -13.14
C ARG A 162 17.96 9.41 -13.81
N THR A 163 19.18 9.82 -13.44
CA THR A 163 20.39 9.18 -13.98
C THR A 163 20.58 7.75 -13.46
N LYS A 164 20.25 7.50 -12.19
CA LYS A 164 20.26 6.17 -11.60
C LYS A 164 19.19 5.25 -12.22
N GLU A 165 17.95 5.73 -12.39
CA GLU A 165 16.87 4.98 -13.06
C GLU A 165 17.25 4.62 -14.49
N PHE A 166 17.80 5.57 -15.27
CA PHE A 166 18.27 5.31 -16.62
C PHE A 166 19.41 4.28 -16.66
N ALA A 167 20.34 4.35 -15.71
CA ALA A 167 21.42 3.37 -15.58
C ALA A 167 20.86 1.98 -15.22
N ALA A 168 19.91 1.91 -14.30
CA ALA A 168 19.24 0.67 -13.93
C ALA A 168 18.51 0.04 -15.12
N GLU A 169 17.75 0.83 -15.88
CA GLU A 169 17.03 0.34 -17.07
C GLU A 169 17.99 -0.25 -18.12
N LYS A 170 19.07 0.48 -18.45
CA LYS A 170 20.09 -0.05 -19.39
C LYS A 170 20.74 -1.33 -18.87
N LEU A 171 21.05 -1.38 -17.58
CA LEU A 171 21.70 -2.53 -16.98
C LEU A 171 20.75 -3.75 -16.96
N ARG A 172 19.44 -3.56 -16.65
CA ARG A 172 18.44 -4.62 -16.75
C ARG A 172 18.40 -5.23 -18.16
N LYS A 173 18.44 -4.38 -19.21
CA LYS A 173 18.49 -4.86 -20.61
C LYS A 173 19.75 -5.69 -20.89
N VAL A 174 20.92 -5.26 -20.41
CA VAL A 174 22.19 -5.99 -20.59
C VAL A 174 22.20 -7.29 -19.81
N MET A 175 21.75 -7.27 -18.55
CA MET A 175 21.73 -8.45 -17.68
C MET A 175 20.54 -9.40 -17.96
N ARG A 176 19.63 -9.02 -18.88
CA ARG A 176 18.40 -9.74 -19.16
C ARG A 176 17.55 -10.00 -17.90
N THR A 177 17.63 -9.09 -16.94
CA THR A 177 16.80 -9.15 -15.74
C THR A 177 15.39 -8.71 -16.11
N PRO A 178 14.35 -9.54 -15.90
CA PRO A 178 12.99 -9.13 -16.22
C PRO A 178 12.64 -7.84 -15.44
N PRO A 179 11.87 -6.93 -16.06
CA PRO A 179 11.29 -5.81 -15.32
C PRO A 179 10.33 -6.36 -14.26
N ASP A 180 9.99 -5.50 -13.30
CA ASP A 180 8.85 -5.75 -12.43
C ASP A 180 7.64 -6.08 -13.32
N HIS A 181 6.86 -7.10 -13.00
CA HIS A 181 5.87 -7.65 -13.93
C HIS A 181 4.63 -6.76 -14.14
N HIS A 182 4.49 -5.70 -13.34
CA HIS A 182 3.39 -4.76 -13.52
C HIS A 182 3.63 -3.85 -14.71
N ALA A 183 2.69 -3.91 -15.65
CA ALA A 183 2.54 -2.82 -16.60
C ALA A 183 2.14 -1.54 -15.82
N PRO A 184 2.71 -0.36 -16.15
CA PRO A 184 2.22 0.88 -15.57
C PRO A 184 0.75 1.09 -15.94
N TYR A 185 -0.01 1.74 -15.05
CA TYR A 185 -1.37 2.16 -15.41
C TYR A 185 -1.35 2.99 -16.69
N PRO A 186 -2.39 2.88 -17.52
CA PRO A 186 -2.57 3.77 -18.67
C PRO A 186 -2.52 5.25 -18.26
N GLU A 187 -1.96 6.10 -19.12
CA GLU A 187 -1.76 7.53 -18.81
C GLU A 187 -3.09 8.26 -18.53
N ASP A 188 -4.18 7.85 -19.14
CA ASP A 188 -5.53 8.38 -18.86
C ASP A 188 -6.01 8.03 -17.45
N VAL A 189 -5.71 6.83 -16.94
CA VAL A 189 -5.97 6.47 -15.54
C VAL A 189 -5.09 7.29 -14.60
N LEU A 190 -3.79 7.40 -14.89
CA LEU A 190 -2.86 8.19 -14.07
C LEU A 190 -3.23 9.68 -14.00
N ALA A 191 -3.86 10.22 -15.05
CA ALA A 191 -4.33 11.61 -15.08
C ALA A 191 -5.49 11.87 -14.10
N GLU A 192 -6.27 10.84 -13.74
CA GLU A 192 -7.35 10.93 -12.77
C GLU A 192 -6.88 10.77 -11.30
N LEU A 193 -5.60 10.39 -11.08
CA LEU A 193 -5.04 10.08 -9.78
C LEU A 193 -4.11 11.20 -9.29
N PRO A 194 -4.57 12.10 -8.40
CA PRO A 194 -3.80 13.28 -8.00
C PRO A 194 -2.51 12.94 -7.24
N LEU A 195 -2.44 11.78 -6.62
CA LEU A 195 -1.28 11.32 -5.84
C LEU A 195 -0.42 10.29 -6.58
N ALA A 196 -0.67 10.00 -7.88
CA ALA A 196 0.10 9.02 -8.65
C ALA A 196 1.57 9.41 -8.86
N ARG A 197 1.90 10.68 -8.75
CA ARG A 197 3.27 11.20 -8.94
C ARG A 197 3.68 12.05 -7.75
N LEU A 198 4.26 11.41 -6.74
CA LEU A 198 4.65 12.02 -5.47
C LEU A 198 6.17 12.25 -5.42
N PRO A 199 6.68 13.46 -5.70
CA PRO A 199 8.09 13.78 -5.57
C PRO A 199 8.55 13.90 -4.10
N SER A 200 7.61 14.05 -3.18
CA SER A 200 7.81 14.15 -1.73
C SER A 200 6.56 13.69 -0.99
N PRO A 201 6.63 13.40 0.32
CA PRO A 201 5.46 13.03 1.11
C PRO A 201 4.54 14.20 1.48
N VAL A 202 4.90 15.44 1.12
CA VAL A 202 4.13 16.65 1.48
C VAL A 202 2.66 16.57 1.02
N PRO A 203 2.33 16.22 -0.23
CA PRO A 203 0.94 16.13 -0.67
C PRO A 203 0.11 15.10 0.12
N LEU A 204 0.73 14.00 0.59
CA LEU A 204 0.06 13.03 1.46
C LEU A 204 -0.30 13.65 2.81
N VAL A 205 0.64 14.36 3.43
CA VAL A 205 0.43 15.07 4.71
C VAL A 205 -0.65 16.14 4.56
N GLU A 206 -0.63 16.88 3.45
CA GLU A 206 -1.66 17.89 3.16
C GLU A 206 -3.05 17.26 3.00
N ALA A 207 -3.17 16.14 2.29
CA ALA A 207 -4.43 15.41 2.15
C ALA A 207 -4.98 14.92 3.50
N VAL A 208 -4.11 14.40 4.37
CA VAL A 208 -4.45 13.95 5.74
C VAL A 208 -5.00 15.13 6.57
N HIS A 209 -4.33 16.29 6.52
CA HIS A 209 -4.82 17.49 7.20
C HIS A 209 -6.14 18.01 6.64
N GLN A 210 -6.30 18.05 5.30
CA GLN A 210 -7.54 18.48 4.65
C GLN A 210 -8.73 17.56 4.96
N ALA A 211 -8.46 16.30 5.23
CA ALA A 211 -9.47 15.32 5.64
C ALA A 211 -9.94 15.49 7.10
N GLY A 212 -9.21 16.27 7.93
CA GLY A 212 -9.57 16.53 9.33
C GLY A 212 -8.86 15.64 10.34
N TRP A 213 -7.83 14.91 9.95
CA TRP A 213 -6.99 14.16 10.87
C TRP A 213 -6.03 15.08 11.63
N HIS A 214 -5.75 14.78 12.91
CA HIS A 214 -4.96 15.59 13.81
C HIS A 214 -3.64 14.92 14.22
N GLY A 215 -2.73 15.70 14.81
CA GLY A 215 -1.49 15.17 15.37
C GLY A 215 -0.60 14.44 14.37
N VAL A 216 -0.60 14.90 13.11
CA VAL A 216 0.10 14.23 12.01
C VAL A 216 1.59 14.15 12.28
N ARG A 217 2.12 12.95 12.27
CA ARG A 217 3.55 12.63 12.41
C ARG A 217 4.02 11.84 11.21
N ILE A 218 5.17 12.18 10.68
CA ILE A 218 5.78 11.46 9.57
C ILE A 218 7.16 10.96 9.96
N ARG A 219 7.48 9.73 9.57
CA ARG A 219 8.80 9.12 9.76
C ARG A 219 9.21 8.32 8.52
N ARG A 220 10.49 8.42 8.15
CA ARG A 220 11.05 7.61 7.07
C ARG A 220 11.38 6.20 7.58
N LEU A 221 11.00 5.18 6.82
CA LEU A 221 11.16 3.76 7.16
C LEU A 221 12.52 3.23 6.65
N ARG A 222 13.61 3.72 7.23
CA ARG A 222 14.97 3.40 6.75
C ARG A 222 15.32 1.92 6.84
N ASP A 223 14.83 1.22 7.86
CA ASP A 223 15.10 -0.21 8.04
C ASP A 223 14.35 -1.05 6.99
N VAL A 224 13.11 -0.67 6.65
CA VAL A 224 12.36 -1.29 5.56
C VAL A 224 13.03 -1.03 4.21
N GLU A 225 13.47 0.21 3.95
CA GLU A 225 14.21 0.55 2.74
C GLU A 225 15.52 -0.23 2.63
N TRP A 226 16.24 -0.37 3.73
CA TRP A 226 17.49 -1.11 3.77
C TRP A 226 17.29 -2.60 3.52
N ALA A 227 16.30 -3.21 4.17
CA ALA A 227 15.95 -4.61 3.98
C ALA A 227 15.54 -4.89 2.53
N ALA A 228 14.64 -4.08 1.96
CA ALA A 228 14.23 -4.20 0.56
C ALA A 228 15.42 -4.05 -0.40
N ARG A 229 16.34 -3.12 -0.13
CA ARG A 229 17.56 -2.93 -0.91
C ARG A 229 18.46 -4.17 -0.94
N LEU A 230 18.61 -4.83 0.21
CA LEU A 230 19.44 -6.05 0.31
C LEU A 230 18.77 -7.25 -0.37
N HIS A 231 17.45 -7.27 -0.43
CA HIS A 231 16.68 -8.32 -1.12
C HIS A 231 16.75 -8.20 -2.65
N GLU A 232 16.94 -7.00 -3.18
CA GLU A 232 17.10 -6.78 -4.61
C GLU A 232 18.46 -7.27 -5.11
N PRO A 233 18.57 -7.83 -6.35
CA PRO A 233 19.83 -8.21 -6.94
C PRO A 233 20.78 -7.02 -7.06
N TRP A 234 22.04 -7.20 -6.71
CA TRP A 234 23.06 -6.17 -6.94
C TRP A 234 23.20 -5.87 -8.45
N PRO A 235 23.26 -4.60 -8.91
CA PRO A 235 23.28 -3.37 -8.11
C PRO A 235 21.93 -2.64 -8.01
N PHE A 236 20.81 -3.25 -8.40
CA PHE A 236 19.51 -2.59 -8.54
C PHE A 236 18.99 -1.99 -7.23
N GLY A 237 19.13 -2.68 -6.12
CA GLY A 237 18.75 -2.15 -4.81
C GLY A 237 19.47 -0.84 -4.44
N TRP A 238 20.59 -0.51 -5.08
CA TRP A 238 21.33 0.74 -4.88
C TRP A 238 21.02 1.81 -5.92
N LEU A 239 20.55 1.40 -7.09
CA LEU A 239 20.19 2.29 -8.18
C LEU A 239 18.74 2.77 -8.07
N GLU A 240 17.85 1.92 -7.56
CA GLU A 240 16.42 2.17 -7.47
C GLU A 240 16.00 2.48 -6.03
N GLU A 241 16.49 3.59 -5.48
CA GLU A 241 16.06 4.06 -4.17
C GLU A 241 14.57 4.44 -4.18
N ARG A 242 13.78 3.77 -3.35
CA ARG A 242 12.36 4.05 -3.17
C ARG A 242 12.12 4.47 -1.72
N PRO A 243 12.17 5.79 -1.40
CA PRO A 243 11.92 6.26 -0.05
C PRO A 243 10.52 5.84 0.43
N ARG A 244 10.46 5.27 1.63
CA ARG A 244 9.21 4.83 2.27
C ARG A 244 8.97 5.59 3.55
N TYR A 245 7.73 5.95 3.79
CA TYR A 245 7.32 6.74 4.95
C TYR A 245 6.16 6.06 5.66
N VAL A 246 6.10 6.25 6.96
CA VAL A 246 4.88 6.06 7.74
C VAL A 246 4.36 7.43 8.15
N ILE A 247 3.07 7.66 7.90
CA ILE A 247 2.33 8.83 8.38
C ILE A 247 1.32 8.32 9.38
N VAL A 248 1.34 8.88 10.59
CA VAL A 248 0.41 8.55 11.66
C VAL A 248 -0.36 9.80 12.03
N ALA A 249 -1.68 9.68 12.16
CA ALA A 249 -2.55 10.74 12.62
C ALA A 249 -3.66 10.15 13.51
N ASP A 250 -4.28 10.97 14.32
CA ASP A 250 -5.32 10.55 15.26
C ASP A 250 -6.62 11.31 14.93
N ALA A 251 -7.79 10.68 15.16
CA ALA A 251 -9.07 11.38 15.17
C ALA A 251 -9.11 12.36 16.34
N GLU A 252 -9.94 13.40 16.22
CA GLU A 252 -10.17 14.32 17.33
C GLU A 252 -10.82 13.56 18.51
N SER A 253 -10.34 13.81 19.72
CA SER A 253 -10.79 13.13 20.95
C SER A 253 -12.14 13.62 21.42
#